data_20007de0f6cbd28282b2ffbc29920df9
#
_entry.id   20007de0f6cbd28282b2ffbc29920df9
#
_cell.length_a   1.000
_cell.length_b   1.000
_cell.length_c   1.000
_cell.angle_alpha   90.00
_cell.angle_beta   90.00
_cell.angle_gamma   90.00
#
_symmetry.space_group_name_H-M   'P 1'
#
loop_
_entity.id
_entity.type
_entity.pdbx_description
1 polymer ?
#
loop_
_entity_poly.entity_id
_entity_poly.type
_entity_poly.pdbx_seq_one_letter_code
_entity_poly.pdbx_strand_id
1 'polypeptide(L)' 'MERKDTAVDFPYDTSDISWALVQLEPKYRDVLYLYYCEKYKIEEIADILSHNPNTVKTLLKRGRDKLKSIYGGDGI' A
#
# COMPACT_ATOMS: atom_id res chain seq x y z
N MET A 1 -4.11 17.27 10.65
CA MET A 1 -4.25 16.77 10.45
C MET A 1 -4.22 16.10 9.87
N GLU A 2 -4.31 15.79 9.56
CA GLU A 2 -4.34 15.14 9.14
C GLU A 2 -4.62 14.55 8.44
N ARG A 3 -4.67 14.08 7.87
CA ARG A 3 -4.90 13.47 7.24
C ARG A 3 -5.17 12.70 6.92
N LYS A 4 -5.70 12.39 6.42
CA LYS A 4 -6.03 11.72 6.22
C LYS A 4 -6.05 10.84 5.35
N ASP A 5 -5.70 10.79 4.44
CA ASP A 5 -5.62 9.92 3.60
C ASP A 5 -5.36 8.82 4.18
N THR A 6 -5.09 8.81 5.01
CA THR A 6 -4.76 7.78 5.47
C THR A 6 -5.57 6.86 5.56
N ALA A 7 -6.29 6.81 4.99
CA ALA A 7 -6.98 5.75 4.83
C ALA A 7 -6.36 4.64 5.00
N VAL A 8 -5.25 4.59 5.02
CA VAL A 8 -4.65 3.44 5.05
C VAL A 8 -4.29 3.03 6.35
N ASP A 9 -5.06 2.76 7.19
CA ASP A 9 -4.79 2.21 8.39
C ASP A 9 -4.68 0.80 8.28
N PHE A 10 -3.59 0.18 8.09
CA PHE A 10 -3.38 -1.25 7.98
C PHE A 10 -3.17 -1.81 9.37
N PRO A 11 -3.97 -2.76 9.79
CA PRO A 11 -3.93 -3.22 11.19
C PRO A 11 -2.80 -4.18 11.52
N TYR A 12 -1.97 -4.52 10.57
CA TYR A 12 -0.92 -5.49 10.81
C TYR A 12 0.44 -4.82 10.87
N ASP A 13 1.39 -5.49 11.50
CA ASP A 13 2.75 -5.01 11.61
C ASP A 13 3.38 -5.00 10.23
N THR A 14 3.85 -3.85 9.77
CA THR A 14 4.44 -3.74 8.46
C THR A 14 5.95 -3.56 8.53
N SER A 15 6.55 -3.79 9.68
CA SER A 15 7.98 -3.57 9.80
C SER A 15 8.77 -4.52 8.91
N ASP A 16 8.21 -5.68 8.56
CA ASP A 16 8.89 -6.57 7.63
C ASP A 16 7.87 -7.05 6.63
N ILE A 17 7.43 -6.18 5.78
CA ILE A 17 6.36 -6.48 4.87
C ILE A 17 6.85 -7.09 3.56
N SER A 18 8.16 -7.15 3.36
CA SER A 18 8.67 -7.55 2.05
C SER A 18 8.24 -8.96 1.65
N TRP A 19 8.12 -9.87 2.63
CA TRP A 19 7.71 -11.23 2.31
C TRP A 19 6.31 -11.28 1.71
N ALA A 20 5.48 -10.35 2.10
CA ALA A 20 4.12 -10.30 1.58
C ALA A 20 4.07 -9.56 0.26
N LEU A 21 4.89 -8.54 0.11
CA LEU A 21 4.86 -7.73 -1.10
C LEU A 21 5.25 -8.53 -2.34
N VAL A 22 6.17 -9.48 -2.17
CA VAL A 22 6.58 -10.27 -3.33
C VAL A 22 5.47 -11.15 -3.87
N GLN A 23 4.41 -11.32 -3.11
CA GLN A 23 3.29 -12.12 -3.56
C GLN A 23 2.25 -11.31 -4.30
N LEU A 24 2.46 -10.02 -4.42
CA LEU A 24 1.49 -9.15 -5.07
C LEU A 24 1.92 -8.84 -6.49
N GLU A 25 0.95 -8.44 -7.29
CA GLU A 25 1.27 -7.95 -8.62
C GLU A 25 2.11 -6.70 -8.51
N PRO A 26 2.99 -6.46 -9.47
CA PRO A 26 3.91 -5.33 -9.36
C PRO A 26 3.23 -3.99 -9.13
N LYS A 27 2.07 -3.77 -9.72
CA LYS A 27 1.42 -2.47 -9.57
C LYS A 27 1.01 -2.20 -8.12
N TYR A 28 0.63 -3.24 -7.39
CA TYR A 28 0.29 -3.06 -6.00
C TYR A 28 1.54 -3.07 -5.13
N ARG A 29 2.48 -3.94 -5.46
CA ARG A 29 3.70 -4.04 -4.70
C ARG A 29 4.46 -2.73 -4.69
N ASP A 30 4.58 -2.09 -5.85
CA ASP A 30 5.36 -0.86 -5.95
C ASP A 30 4.74 0.25 -5.12
N VAL A 31 3.45 0.41 -5.19
CA VAL A 31 2.77 1.46 -4.44
C VAL A 31 2.90 1.21 -2.94
N LEU A 32 2.68 -0.04 -2.53
CA LEU A 32 2.75 -0.36 -1.11
C LEU A 32 4.17 -0.24 -0.58
N TYR A 33 5.14 -0.64 -1.37
CA TYR A 33 6.52 -0.52 -0.96
C TYR A 33 6.89 0.94 -0.72
N LEU A 34 6.54 1.80 -1.66
CA LEU A 34 6.88 3.21 -1.53
C LEU A 34 6.15 3.82 -0.33
N TYR A 35 4.95 3.40 -0.09
CA TYR A 35 4.19 3.98 1.00
C TYR A 35 4.64 3.48 2.37
N TYR A 36 4.79 2.17 2.53
CA TYR A 36 5.11 1.62 3.85
C TYR A 36 6.60 1.53 4.12
N CYS A 37 7.39 1.24 3.13
CA CYS A 37 8.82 1.06 3.35
C CYS A 37 9.59 2.36 3.19
N GLU A 38 9.28 3.13 2.16
CA GLU A 38 9.99 4.36 1.91
C GLU A 38 9.31 5.58 2.52
N LYS A 39 8.09 5.41 3.00
CA LYS A 39 7.36 6.46 3.70
C LYS A 39 7.06 7.68 2.83
N TYR A 40 6.86 7.46 1.54
CA TYR A 40 6.47 8.56 0.67
C TYR A 40 4.99 8.87 0.81
N LYS A 41 4.64 10.10 0.55
CA LYS A 41 3.25 10.50 0.53
C LYS A 41 2.62 10.10 -0.79
N ILE A 42 1.29 10.06 -0.81
CA ILE A 42 0.58 9.66 -2.02
C ILE A 42 0.97 10.50 -3.22
N GLU A 43 1.10 11.80 -3.05
CA GLU A 43 1.47 12.66 -4.17
C GLU A 43 2.87 12.38 -4.65
N GLU A 44 3.76 12.06 -3.75
CA GLU A 44 5.12 11.73 -4.13
C GLU A 44 5.17 10.40 -4.89
N ILE A 45 4.38 9.44 -4.44
CA ILE A 45 4.31 8.16 -5.13
C ILE A 45 3.74 8.35 -6.53
N ALA A 46 2.73 9.20 -6.66
CA ALA A 46 2.14 9.49 -7.96
C ALA A 46 3.19 10.04 -8.91
N ASP A 47 4.03 10.93 -8.42
CA ASP A 47 5.10 11.48 -9.24
C ASP A 47 6.12 10.41 -9.61
N ILE A 48 6.53 9.62 -8.66
CA ILE A 48 7.56 8.60 -8.90
C ILE A 48 7.09 7.60 -9.93
N LEU A 49 5.83 7.19 -9.84
CA LEU A 49 5.30 6.16 -10.72
C LEU A 49 4.59 6.72 -11.95
N SER A 50 4.56 8.04 -12.09
CA SER A 50 3.87 8.70 -13.19
C SER A 50 2.39 8.34 -13.22
N HIS A 51 1.80 8.33 -12.06
CA HIS A 51 0.38 8.07 -11.93
C HIS A 51 -0.34 9.30 -11.42
N ASN A 52 -1.65 9.25 -11.55
CA ASN A 52 -2.50 10.26 -10.95
C ASN A 52 -2.65 9.92 -9.46
N PRO A 53 -2.72 10.89 -8.57
CA PRO A 53 -2.88 10.58 -7.15
C PRO A 53 -4.11 9.74 -6.84
N ASN A 54 -5.19 9.92 -7.58
CA ASN A 54 -6.35 9.09 -7.36
C ASN A 54 -6.07 7.63 -7.72
N THR A 55 -5.26 7.42 -8.74
CA THR A 55 -4.85 6.07 -9.10
C THR A 55 -4.03 5.45 -7.97
N VAL A 56 -3.13 6.23 -7.37
CA VAL A 56 -2.33 5.73 -6.27
C VAL A 56 -3.22 5.34 -5.10
N LYS A 57 -4.21 6.16 -4.78
CA LYS A 57 -5.12 5.84 -3.69
C LYS A 57 -5.86 4.54 -3.95
N THR A 58 -6.31 4.34 -5.17
CA THR A 58 -7.02 3.13 -5.53
C THR A 58 -6.10 1.92 -5.42
N LEU A 59 -4.88 2.06 -5.91
CA LEU A 59 -3.93 0.96 -5.84
C LEU A 59 -3.56 0.63 -4.40
N LEU A 60 -3.43 1.65 -3.55
CA LEU A 60 -3.15 1.42 -2.16
C LEU A 60 -4.29 0.66 -1.50
N LYS A 61 -5.51 1.08 -1.76
CA LYS A 61 -6.65 0.43 -1.15
C LYS A 61 -6.76 -1.01 -1.58
N ARG A 62 -6.66 -1.26 -2.87
CA ARG A 62 -6.78 -2.62 -3.38
C ARG A 62 -5.61 -3.48 -2.96
N GLY A 63 -4.41 -2.89 -2.98
CA GLY A 63 -3.23 -3.62 -2.55
C GLY A 63 -3.30 -3.97 -1.08
N ARG A 64 -3.80 -3.05 -0.26
CA ARG A 64 -3.94 -3.31 1.15
C ARG A 64 -4.93 -4.44 1.41
N ASP A 65 -6.02 -4.50 0.64
CA ASP A 65 -6.97 -5.57 0.79
C ASP A 65 -6.32 -6.92 0.46
N LYS A 66 -5.49 -6.94 -0.56
CA LYS A 66 -4.79 -8.17 -0.90
C LYS A 66 -3.77 -8.54 0.16
N LEU A 67 -3.12 -7.54 0.75
CA LEU A 67 -2.19 -7.81 1.83
C LEU A 67 -2.88 -8.43 3.02
N LYS A 68 -4.08 -7.98 3.34
CA LYS A 68 -4.80 -8.55 4.46
C LYS A 68 -5.00 -10.05 4.26
N SER A 69 -5.32 -10.45 3.05
CA SER A 69 -5.47 -11.87 2.77
C SER A 69 -4.17 -12.61 2.96
N ILE A 70 -3.08 -12.01 2.53
CA ILE A 70 -1.78 -12.64 2.66
C ILE A 70 -1.38 -12.78 4.12
N TYR A 71 -1.66 -11.75 4.91
CA TYR A 71 -1.34 -11.82 6.32
C TYR A 71 -2.24 -12.82 7.04
N GLY A 72 -3.24 -13.31 6.35
CA GLY A 72 -3.99 -14.38 6.88
C GLY A 72 -5.23 -14.04 7.43
N GLY A 73 -5.66 -12.93 7.13
CA GLY A 73 -6.74 -12.72 7.69
C GLY A 73 -7.93 -12.96 7.14
N ASP A 74 -8.08 -13.22 6.05
CA ASP A 74 -9.23 -13.21 5.56
C ASP A 74 -10.06 -14.11 5.87
N GLY A 75 -9.84 -14.83 6.20
CA GLY A 75 -10.66 -15.70 6.38
C GLY A 75 -11.43 -15.57 7.35
N ILE A 76 -11.17 -15.31 7.65
CA ILE A 76 -11.76 -15.40 8.50
C ILE A 76 -12.49 -14.94 8.60
#